data_f18d347480c09a8e8a3b44c84d94b623
#
_entry.id   f18d347480c09a8e8a3b44c84d94b623
#
_cell.length_a   1.000
_cell.length_b   1.000
_cell.length_c   1.000
_cell.angle_alpha   90.00
_cell.angle_beta   90.00
_cell.angle_gamma   90.00
#
_symmetry.space_group_name_H-M   'P 1'
#
loop_
_entity.id
_entity.type
_entity.pdbx_description
1 polymer ?
#
loop_
_entity_poly.entity_id
_entity_poly.type
_entity_poly.pdbx_seq_one_letter_code
_entity_poly.pdbx_strand_id
1 'polypeptide(L)'
;MVYGKRNHEHMRSKMDDLRANDPSLKRLYDDKIGAYPCRSFNLGRQTATQPHIDSANLAQSWCSITPIGSFDPKVGGHLVLRDLGIVVEFPPGSTILIPSALITHYNTPVRPNETRFSIVQYAAGGLFRWVENGFKTDAAWEASASKDEAEARKSHDGQRWRGALSAFTSLRELLPT
;
A
#
# COMPACT_ATOMS: atom_id res chain seq x y z
N MET A 1 -0.72 16.81 2.01
CA MET A 1 -0.53 15.47 2.60
C MET A 1 0.70 15.52 3.49
N VAL A 2 0.52 15.46 4.81
CA VAL A 2 1.59 15.70 5.78
C VAL A 2 2.44 14.44 6.02
N TYR A 3 1.80 13.29 6.17
CA TYR A 3 2.46 12.07 6.67
C TYR A 3 3.06 11.16 5.59
N GLY A 4 2.88 11.42 4.31
CA GLY A 4 3.32 10.52 3.25
C GLY A 4 3.56 11.21 1.91
N LYS A 5 4.04 12.45 1.94
CA LYS A 5 4.22 13.27 0.73
C LYS A 5 5.13 12.55 -0.30
N ARG A 6 6.32 12.13 0.12
CA ARG A 6 7.29 11.46 -0.76
C ARG A 6 6.75 10.15 -1.35
N ASN A 7 6.06 9.35 -0.54
CA ASN A 7 5.40 8.13 -1.02
C ASN A 7 4.30 8.43 -2.04
N HIS A 8 3.49 9.43 -1.77
CA HIS A 8 2.43 9.84 -2.68
C HIS A 8 2.99 10.33 -4.02
N GLU A 9 4.02 11.17 -3.99
CA GLU A 9 4.68 11.69 -5.18
C GLU A 9 5.33 10.57 -5.98
N HIS A 10 6.00 9.62 -5.31
CA HIS A 10 6.59 8.45 -5.96
C HIS A 10 5.52 7.58 -6.66
N MET A 11 4.44 7.23 -5.94
CA MET A 11 3.35 6.45 -6.53
C MET A 11 2.74 7.18 -7.73
N ARG A 12 2.52 8.48 -7.62
CA ARG A 12 1.95 9.28 -8.69
C ARG A 12 2.83 9.34 -9.92
N SER A 13 4.12 9.62 -9.75
CA SER A 13 5.10 9.64 -10.84
C SER A 13 5.10 8.30 -11.60
N LYS A 14 5.15 7.17 -10.90
CA LYS A 14 5.13 5.85 -11.54
C LYS A 14 3.83 5.55 -12.27
N MET A 15 2.70 6.04 -11.78
CA MET A 15 1.42 5.90 -12.48
C MET A 15 1.33 6.82 -13.71
N ASP A 16 1.99 7.95 -13.70
CA ASP A 16 2.09 8.83 -14.87
C ASP A 16 3.02 8.21 -15.93
N ASP A 17 4.16 7.64 -15.54
CA ASP A 17 5.05 6.85 -16.42
C ASP A 17 4.28 5.68 -17.09
N LEU A 18 3.50 4.95 -16.31
CA LEU A 18 2.68 3.84 -16.77
C LEU A 18 1.67 4.28 -17.85
N ARG A 19 0.97 5.39 -17.62
CA ARG A 19 -0.01 5.92 -18.58
C ARG A 19 0.62 6.54 -19.81
N ALA A 20 1.80 7.13 -19.65
CA ALA A 20 2.56 7.62 -20.81
C ALA A 20 2.97 6.47 -21.74
N ASN A 21 3.30 5.30 -21.17
CA ASN A 21 3.61 4.09 -21.93
C ASN A 21 2.37 3.43 -22.56
N ASP A 22 1.24 3.46 -21.84
CA ASP A 22 -0.03 2.91 -22.34
C ASP A 22 -1.18 3.90 -22.12
N PRO A 23 -1.45 4.78 -23.10
CA PRO A 23 -2.53 5.77 -23.01
C PRO A 23 -3.94 5.16 -22.97
N SER A 24 -4.11 3.86 -23.24
CA SER A 24 -5.39 3.18 -23.17
C SER A 24 -5.85 2.95 -21.71
N LEU A 25 -4.93 3.02 -20.76
CA LEU A 25 -5.22 2.86 -19.34
C LEU A 25 -6.05 4.02 -18.81
N LYS A 26 -7.29 3.70 -18.48
CA LYS A 26 -8.23 4.69 -17.92
C LYS A 26 -7.82 5.07 -16.50
N ARG A 27 -7.91 6.37 -16.20
CA ARG A 27 -7.84 6.84 -14.82
C ARG A 27 -9.14 6.48 -14.12
N LEU A 28 -9.04 5.70 -13.04
CA LEU A 28 -10.21 5.31 -12.24
C LEU A 28 -10.65 6.42 -11.29
N TYR A 29 -9.79 7.43 -11.05
CA TYR A 29 -10.00 8.54 -10.13
C TYR A 29 -9.43 9.84 -10.69
N ASP A 30 -10.00 10.96 -10.21
CA ASP A 30 -9.39 12.28 -10.37
C ASP A 30 -8.00 12.26 -9.70
N ASP A 31 -7.00 12.77 -10.39
CA ASP A 31 -5.61 12.87 -9.90
C ASP A 31 -5.49 13.68 -8.61
N LYS A 32 -6.48 14.52 -8.30
CA LYS A 32 -6.54 15.28 -7.06
C LYS A 32 -6.89 14.40 -5.84
N ILE A 33 -7.45 13.20 -6.06
CA ILE A 33 -8.07 12.39 -5.01
C ILE A 33 -7.19 11.21 -4.59
N GLY A 34 -6.33 10.67 -5.46
CA GLY A 34 -5.53 9.52 -5.06
C GLY A 34 -4.44 9.10 -6.05
N ALA A 35 -3.41 8.46 -5.52
CA ALA A 35 -2.28 7.91 -6.28
C ALA A 35 -2.23 6.37 -6.25
N TYR A 36 -3.25 5.72 -5.67
CA TYR A 36 -3.25 4.26 -5.54
C TYR A 36 -3.56 3.56 -6.86
N PRO A 37 -2.65 2.69 -7.33
CA PRO A 37 -2.86 1.93 -8.56
C PRO A 37 -3.85 0.78 -8.42
N CYS A 38 -4.00 0.26 -7.20
CA CYS A 38 -4.79 -0.93 -6.95
C CYS A 38 -5.86 -0.69 -5.89
N ARG A 39 -6.99 -1.39 -6.04
CA ARG A 39 -8.08 -1.40 -5.06
C ARG A 39 -8.69 -2.78 -4.96
N SER A 40 -8.97 -3.21 -3.73
CA SER A 40 -9.73 -4.42 -3.43
C SER A 40 -11.00 -4.08 -2.68
N PHE A 41 -12.05 -4.82 -2.96
CA PHE A 41 -13.33 -4.75 -2.26
C PHE A 41 -13.58 -6.10 -1.60
N ASN A 42 -13.57 -6.14 -0.30
CA ASN A 42 -13.89 -7.33 0.48
C ASN A 42 -15.40 -7.31 0.78
N LEU A 43 -16.16 -8.08 0.01
CA LEU A 43 -17.61 -8.06 0.02
C LEU A 43 -18.24 -9.23 0.82
N GLY A 44 -17.43 -10.02 1.53
CA GLY A 44 -17.95 -10.98 2.49
C GLY A 44 -18.72 -10.26 3.60
N ARG A 45 -19.92 -10.75 3.94
CA ARG A 45 -20.82 -10.08 4.88
C ARG A 45 -20.17 -9.76 6.24
N GLN A 46 -19.23 -10.58 6.68
CA GLN A 46 -18.49 -10.44 7.93
C GLN A 46 -16.99 -10.58 7.67
N THR A 47 -16.46 -9.69 6.84
CA THR A 47 -15.04 -9.73 6.44
C THR A 47 -14.14 -9.59 7.66
N ALA A 48 -13.38 -10.64 7.92
CA ALA A 48 -12.31 -10.67 8.92
C ALA A 48 -11.06 -11.30 8.28
N THR A 49 -9.89 -10.85 8.69
CA THR A 49 -8.60 -11.35 8.19
C THR A 49 -7.81 -12.01 9.31
N GLN A 50 -7.07 -13.04 8.96
CA GLN A 50 -6.07 -13.63 9.87
C GLN A 50 -4.84 -12.70 9.93
N PRO A 51 -3.98 -12.82 10.98
CA PRO A 51 -2.73 -12.07 11.03
C PRO A 51 -1.86 -12.30 9.79
N HIS A 52 -1.51 -11.21 9.09
CA HIS A 52 -0.71 -11.24 7.86
C HIS A 52 0.04 -9.92 7.64
N ILE A 53 0.99 -9.96 6.74
CA ILE A 53 1.57 -8.79 6.08
C ILE A 53 1.25 -8.85 4.58
N ASP A 54 1.10 -7.71 3.96
CA ASP A 54 0.88 -7.60 2.50
C ASP A 54 2.21 -7.66 1.75
N SER A 55 2.89 -8.80 1.76
CA SER A 55 4.25 -8.97 1.23
C SER A 55 4.41 -8.63 -0.26
N ALA A 56 3.32 -8.62 -1.03
CA ALA A 56 3.31 -8.23 -2.44
C ALA A 56 3.16 -6.72 -2.66
N ASN A 57 2.88 -5.95 -1.62
CA ASN A 57 2.78 -4.49 -1.72
C ASN A 57 4.17 -3.84 -1.74
N LEU A 58 4.23 -2.63 -2.30
CA LEU A 58 5.42 -1.79 -2.26
C LEU A 58 5.76 -1.46 -0.81
N ALA A 59 6.94 -1.89 -0.34
CA ALA A 59 7.29 -1.90 1.09
C ALA A 59 7.16 -0.52 1.77
N GLN A 60 7.59 0.54 1.10
CA GLN A 60 7.50 1.92 1.61
C GLN A 60 6.14 2.57 1.42
N SER A 61 5.19 1.90 0.76
CA SER A 61 3.87 2.49 0.52
C SER A 61 2.95 2.40 1.74
N TRP A 62 2.02 3.33 1.79
CA TRP A 62 0.90 3.28 2.71
C TRP A 62 -0.26 2.55 2.05
N CYS A 63 -0.86 1.60 2.74
CA CYS A 63 -2.13 0.99 2.38
C CYS A 63 -3.25 1.76 3.06
N SER A 64 -4.29 2.11 2.31
CA SER A 64 -5.48 2.77 2.82
C SER A 64 -6.57 1.73 3.04
N ILE A 65 -7.08 1.61 4.26
CA ILE A 65 -8.11 0.65 4.62
C ILE A 65 -9.32 1.41 5.16
N THR A 66 -10.51 1.13 4.61
CA THR A 66 -11.77 1.73 5.04
C THR A 66 -12.79 0.62 5.29
N PRO A 67 -13.20 0.35 6.54
CA PRO A 67 -14.32 -0.54 6.82
C PRO A 67 -15.64 0.16 6.49
N ILE A 68 -16.59 -0.61 5.99
CA ILE A 68 -17.96 -0.18 5.73
C ILE A 68 -18.93 -1.26 6.23
N GLY A 69 -20.17 -0.90 6.44
CA GLY A 69 -21.20 -1.82 6.95
C GLY A 69 -21.90 -1.28 8.18
N SER A 70 -22.53 -2.19 8.93
CA SER A 70 -23.27 -1.88 10.15
C SER A 70 -22.77 -2.78 11.26
N PHE A 71 -21.91 -2.27 12.11
CA PHE A 71 -21.34 -2.96 13.28
C PHE A 71 -20.97 -1.96 14.38
N ASP A 72 -20.89 -2.44 15.62
CA ASP A 72 -20.47 -1.65 16.77
C ASP A 72 -18.93 -1.70 16.91
N PRO A 73 -18.21 -0.61 16.59
CA PRO A 73 -16.74 -0.59 16.59
C PRO A 73 -16.13 -0.70 18.01
N LYS A 74 -16.94 -0.55 19.07
CA LYS A 74 -16.48 -0.74 20.47
C LYS A 74 -16.37 -2.20 20.83
N VAL A 75 -17.05 -3.09 20.09
CA VAL A 75 -17.17 -4.51 20.45
C VAL A 75 -16.48 -5.41 19.45
N GLY A 76 -16.36 -5.00 18.18
CA GLY A 76 -15.75 -5.81 17.14
C GLY A 76 -15.29 -4.97 15.94
N GLY A 77 -14.71 -5.66 14.94
CA GLY A 77 -14.20 -5.01 13.74
C GLY A 77 -12.94 -4.16 13.95
N HIS A 78 -12.29 -4.27 15.12
CA HIS A 78 -11.06 -3.55 15.44
C HIS A 78 -9.95 -3.91 14.45
N LEU A 79 -9.08 -2.96 14.16
CA LEU A 79 -7.81 -3.23 13.49
C LEU A 79 -6.72 -3.47 14.52
N VAL A 80 -6.07 -4.63 14.43
CA VAL A 80 -4.94 -4.99 15.30
C VAL A 80 -3.65 -4.83 14.53
N LEU A 81 -2.74 -4.00 15.05
CA LEU A 81 -1.39 -3.81 14.55
C LEU A 81 -0.43 -4.55 15.50
N ARG A 82 -0.22 -5.84 15.21
CA ARG A 82 0.39 -6.78 16.15
C ARG A 82 1.79 -6.37 16.58
N ASP A 83 2.63 -5.99 15.62
CA ASP A 83 4.03 -5.65 15.87
C ASP A 83 4.20 -4.37 16.70
N LEU A 84 3.15 -3.54 16.75
CA LEU A 84 3.11 -2.32 17.56
C LEU A 84 2.38 -2.50 18.88
N GLY A 85 1.74 -3.65 19.12
CA GLY A 85 0.92 -3.90 20.30
C GLY A 85 -0.32 -2.98 20.37
N ILE A 86 -0.84 -2.52 19.24
CA ILE A 86 -1.93 -1.55 19.16
C ILE A 86 -3.20 -2.21 18.65
N VAL A 87 -4.32 -1.96 19.33
CA VAL A 87 -5.67 -2.26 18.87
C VAL A 87 -6.40 -0.94 18.61
N VAL A 88 -6.87 -0.76 17.39
CA VAL A 88 -7.54 0.46 16.94
C VAL A 88 -9.04 0.20 16.87
N GLU A 89 -9.83 1.00 17.61
CA GLU A 89 -11.27 1.08 17.39
C GLU A 89 -11.50 1.64 15.97
N PHE A 90 -12.18 0.88 15.13
CA PHE A 90 -12.18 1.14 13.69
C PHE A 90 -13.61 1.23 13.14
N PRO A 91 -14.30 2.38 13.35
CA PRO A 91 -15.70 2.54 12.99
C PRO A 91 -15.93 2.54 11.47
N PRO A 92 -17.14 2.12 11.02
CA PRO A 92 -17.53 2.18 9.62
C PRO A 92 -17.33 3.58 9.04
N GLY A 93 -16.76 3.68 7.82
CA GLY A 93 -16.50 4.94 7.13
C GLY A 93 -15.22 5.66 7.54
N SER A 94 -14.55 5.24 8.62
CA SER A 94 -13.21 5.75 8.94
C SER A 94 -12.15 5.17 8.00
N THR A 95 -11.05 5.88 7.83
CA THR A 95 -9.93 5.41 7.00
C THR A 95 -8.62 5.48 7.76
N ILE A 96 -7.86 4.41 7.72
CA ILE A 96 -6.50 4.35 8.26
C ILE A 96 -5.48 4.16 7.14
N LEU A 97 -4.30 4.73 7.33
CA LEU A 97 -3.14 4.50 6.47
C LEU A 97 -2.08 3.73 7.26
N ILE A 98 -1.68 2.57 6.79
CA ILE A 98 -0.64 1.74 7.41
C ILE A 98 0.38 1.26 6.38
N PRO A 99 1.66 1.08 6.74
CA PRO A 99 2.64 0.40 5.91
C PRO A 99 2.41 -1.12 5.98
N SER A 100 1.36 -1.59 5.30
CA SER A 100 0.81 -2.95 5.43
C SER A 100 1.76 -4.08 5.01
N ALA A 101 2.77 -3.75 4.20
CA ALA A 101 3.85 -4.68 3.83
C ALA A 101 4.88 -4.92 4.95
N LEU A 102 4.88 -4.07 5.99
CA LEU A 102 5.88 -4.07 7.06
C LEU A 102 5.30 -4.42 8.43
N ILE A 103 3.99 -4.24 8.63
CA ILE A 103 3.33 -4.42 9.92
C ILE A 103 2.34 -5.58 9.83
N THR A 104 2.51 -6.57 10.68
CA THR A 104 1.53 -7.65 10.86
C THR A 104 0.23 -7.07 11.36
N HIS A 105 -0.83 -7.25 10.59
CA HIS A 105 -2.13 -6.69 10.91
C HIS A 105 -3.26 -7.68 10.61
N TYR A 106 -4.38 -7.46 11.27
CA TYR A 106 -5.62 -8.21 11.06
C TYR A 106 -6.79 -7.44 11.67
N ASN A 107 -8.01 -7.89 11.42
CA ASN A 107 -9.17 -7.33 12.09
C ASN A 107 -9.95 -8.38 12.89
N THR A 108 -10.51 -7.96 14.03
CA THR A 108 -11.35 -8.81 14.84
C THR A 108 -12.70 -9.03 14.15
N PRO A 109 -13.37 -10.19 14.40
CA PRO A 109 -14.73 -10.42 13.91
C PRO A 109 -15.72 -9.39 14.45
N VAL A 110 -16.83 -9.23 13.74
CA VAL A 110 -18.02 -8.53 14.20
C VAL A 110 -19.07 -9.55 14.70
N ARG A 111 -20.13 -9.09 15.37
CA ARG A 111 -21.21 -9.97 15.88
C ARG A 111 -21.96 -10.65 14.72
N PRO A 112 -22.59 -11.82 14.95
CA PRO A 112 -23.27 -12.59 13.89
C PRO A 112 -24.36 -11.83 13.13
N ASN A 113 -25.04 -10.86 13.75
CA ASN A 113 -26.08 -10.04 13.15
C ASN A 113 -25.56 -8.74 12.51
N GLU A 114 -24.28 -8.47 12.63
CA GLU A 114 -23.63 -7.29 12.07
C GLU A 114 -23.04 -7.58 10.68
N THR A 115 -22.74 -6.51 9.95
CA THR A 115 -22.09 -6.61 8.64
C THR A 115 -20.84 -5.74 8.63
N ARG A 116 -19.75 -6.31 8.10
CA ARG A 116 -18.52 -5.59 7.85
C ARG A 116 -17.94 -5.96 6.50
N PHE A 117 -17.75 -4.98 5.68
CA PHE A 117 -17.02 -5.04 4.42
C PHE A 117 -15.79 -4.15 4.51
N SER A 118 -14.91 -4.16 3.52
CA SER A 118 -13.81 -3.19 3.47
C SER A 118 -13.39 -2.83 2.06
N ILE A 119 -12.94 -1.59 1.92
CA ILE A 119 -12.26 -1.08 0.73
C ILE A 119 -10.80 -0.92 1.10
N VAL A 120 -9.93 -1.51 0.29
CA VAL A 120 -8.48 -1.44 0.48
C VAL A 120 -7.84 -0.85 -0.77
N GLN A 121 -7.04 0.21 -0.61
CA GLN A 121 -6.28 0.82 -1.70
C GLN A 121 -4.79 0.65 -1.41
N TYR A 122 -4.05 0.18 -2.40
CA TYR A 122 -2.66 -0.21 -2.21
C TYR A 122 -1.81 -0.05 -3.47
N ALA A 123 -0.50 -0.18 -3.31
CA ALA A 123 0.48 -0.16 -4.38
C ALA A 123 1.13 -1.55 -4.49
N ALA A 124 0.80 -2.30 -5.54
CA ALA A 124 1.39 -3.61 -5.78
C ALA A 124 2.85 -3.45 -6.22
N GLY A 125 3.81 -4.00 -5.45
CA GLY A 125 5.25 -3.87 -5.71
C GLY A 125 5.68 -4.37 -7.09
N GLY A 126 5.02 -5.42 -7.61
CA GLY A 126 5.29 -5.94 -8.94
C GLY A 126 4.99 -4.94 -10.07
N LEU A 127 3.96 -4.10 -9.92
CA LEU A 127 3.64 -3.06 -10.88
C LEU A 127 4.75 -1.99 -10.93
N PHE A 128 5.26 -1.59 -9.77
CA PHE A 128 6.36 -0.61 -9.68
C PHE A 128 7.64 -1.16 -10.30
N ARG A 129 8.00 -2.41 -10.00
CA ARG A 129 9.15 -3.07 -10.64
C ARG A 129 9.00 -3.15 -12.16
N TRP A 130 7.80 -3.47 -12.65
CA TRP A 130 7.54 -3.51 -14.10
C TRP A 130 7.77 -2.16 -14.76
N VAL A 131 7.31 -1.07 -14.18
CA VAL A 131 7.59 0.30 -14.65
C VAL A 131 9.08 0.62 -14.60
N GLU A 132 9.75 0.29 -13.47
CA GLU A 132 11.19 0.51 -13.27
C GLU A 132 12.06 -0.30 -14.22
N ASN A 133 11.60 -1.48 -14.65
CA ASN A 133 12.25 -2.33 -15.64
C ASN A 133 12.05 -1.84 -17.10
N GLY A 134 11.50 -0.65 -17.31
CA GLY A 134 11.16 -0.16 -18.65
C GLY A 134 10.03 -0.95 -19.29
N PHE A 135 9.00 -1.24 -18.50
CA PHE A 135 7.79 -1.98 -18.89
C PHE A 135 8.06 -3.42 -19.33
N LYS A 136 8.93 -4.09 -18.57
CA LYS A 136 9.28 -5.49 -18.75
C LYS A 136 9.05 -6.28 -17.47
N THR A 137 8.76 -7.57 -17.61
CA THR A 137 8.81 -8.49 -16.46
C THR A 137 10.24 -8.63 -15.93
N ASP A 138 10.42 -9.05 -14.69
CA ASP A 138 11.76 -9.30 -14.13
C ASP A 138 12.53 -10.29 -15.02
N ALA A 139 11.92 -11.39 -15.46
CA ALA A 139 12.53 -12.36 -16.35
C ALA A 139 12.93 -11.79 -17.71
N ALA A 140 12.08 -10.95 -18.32
CA ALA A 140 12.40 -10.31 -19.61
C ALA A 140 13.51 -9.27 -19.48
N TRP A 141 13.55 -8.54 -18.36
CA TRP A 141 14.62 -7.61 -18.06
C TRP A 141 15.95 -8.35 -17.86
N GLU A 142 15.99 -9.39 -17.05
CA GLU A 142 17.18 -10.23 -16.79
C GLU A 142 17.73 -10.85 -18.08
N ALA A 143 16.86 -11.32 -18.95
CA ALA A 143 17.27 -11.90 -20.24
C ALA A 143 17.87 -10.87 -21.23
N SER A 144 17.56 -9.58 -21.07
CA SER A 144 18.00 -8.51 -21.96
C SER A 144 19.08 -7.61 -21.38
N ALA A 145 19.34 -7.69 -20.07
CA ALA A 145 20.30 -6.85 -19.37
C ALA A 145 21.74 -7.27 -19.69
N SER A 146 22.61 -6.27 -19.87
CA SER A 146 24.06 -6.48 -19.90
C SER A 146 24.60 -6.87 -18.50
N LYS A 147 25.83 -7.39 -18.45
CA LYS A 147 26.47 -7.70 -17.18
C LYS A 147 26.60 -6.50 -16.27
N ASP A 148 26.93 -5.33 -16.83
CA ASP A 148 27.11 -4.08 -16.08
C ASP A 148 25.78 -3.60 -15.50
N GLU A 149 24.68 -3.69 -16.26
CA GLU A 149 23.33 -3.36 -15.79
C GLU A 149 22.88 -4.31 -14.67
N ALA A 150 23.16 -5.59 -14.81
CA ALA A 150 22.82 -6.59 -13.79
C ALA A 150 23.61 -6.36 -12.49
N GLU A 151 24.90 -6.03 -12.55
CA GLU A 151 25.70 -5.67 -11.38
C GLU A 151 25.26 -4.36 -10.74
N ALA A 152 24.99 -3.34 -11.52
CA ALA A 152 24.46 -2.07 -11.03
C ALA A 152 23.13 -2.28 -10.29
N ARG A 153 22.21 -3.08 -10.85
CA ARG A 153 20.95 -3.44 -10.18
C ARG A 153 21.18 -4.16 -8.86
N LYS A 154 22.05 -5.15 -8.85
CA LYS A 154 22.38 -5.91 -7.63
C LYS A 154 22.96 -5.02 -6.53
N SER A 155 23.83 -4.08 -6.89
CA SER A 155 24.37 -3.08 -5.96
C SER A 155 23.27 -2.14 -5.45
N HIS A 156 22.41 -1.66 -6.34
CA HIS A 156 21.26 -0.82 -6.01
C HIS A 156 20.29 -1.54 -5.08
N ASP A 157 19.95 -2.81 -5.37
CA ASP A 157 19.02 -3.61 -4.57
C ASP A 157 19.50 -3.79 -3.13
N GLY A 158 20.80 -3.93 -2.91
CA GLY A 158 21.38 -3.95 -1.58
C GLY A 158 21.19 -2.67 -0.76
N GLN A 159 20.87 -1.55 -1.43
CA GLN A 159 20.67 -0.23 -0.80
C GLN A 159 19.21 0.26 -0.85
N ARG A 160 18.31 -0.44 -1.54
CA ARG A 160 16.90 -0.03 -1.71
C ARG A 160 16.18 0.27 -0.40
N TRP A 161 16.47 -0.46 0.66
CA TRP A 161 15.88 -0.25 1.96
C TRP A 161 16.12 1.16 2.52
N ARG A 162 17.31 1.76 2.24
CA ARG A 162 17.63 3.14 2.68
C ARG A 162 16.76 4.16 1.98
N GLY A 163 16.57 4.01 0.66
CA GLY A 163 15.64 4.83 -0.11
C GLY A 163 14.19 4.64 0.37
N ALA A 164 13.79 3.40 0.66
CA ALA A 164 12.48 3.09 1.19
C ALA A 164 12.22 3.76 2.55
N LEU A 165 13.18 3.72 3.47
CA LEU A 165 13.08 4.42 4.75
C LEU A 165 12.96 5.94 4.59
N SER A 166 13.72 6.54 3.68
CA SER A 166 13.67 7.99 3.43
C SER A 166 12.33 8.45 2.82
N ALA A 167 11.51 7.54 2.29
CA ALA A 167 10.18 7.83 1.80
C ALA A 167 9.16 8.09 2.92
N PHE A 168 9.41 7.61 4.14
CA PHE A 168 8.59 7.93 5.30
C PHE A 168 8.94 9.32 5.85
N THR A 169 7.91 10.04 6.29
CA THR A 169 8.11 11.31 7.01
C THR A 169 8.64 11.02 8.40
N SER A 170 9.75 11.62 8.76
CA SER A 170 10.32 11.46 10.10
C SER A 170 9.54 12.26 11.15
N LEU A 171 9.62 11.82 12.42
CA LEU A 171 8.99 12.56 13.52
C LEU A 171 9.50 14.00 13.61
N ARG A 172 10.79 14.23 13.33
CA ARG A 172 11.38 15.58 13.32
C ARG A 172 10.72 16.51 12.29
N GLU A 173 10.33 15.97 11.12
CA GLU A 173 9.64 16.75 10.08
C GLU A 173 8.18 17.07 10.44
N LEU A 174 7.60 16.36 11.41
CA LEU A 174 6.23 16.55 11.86
C LEU A 174 6.11 17.50 13.05
N LEU A 175 7.20 17.69 13.79
CA LEU A 175 7.21 18.61 14.94
C LEU A 175 7.37 20.05 14.44
N PRO A 176 6.58 21.01 14.97
CA PRO A 176 6.81 22.43 14.70
C PRO A 176 8.20 22.81 15.24
N THR A 177 8.96 23.54 14.44
CA THR A 177 10.22 24.17 14.83
C THR A 177 9.98 25.41 15.70
#